data_95b4aae94eab50ab4b62a46fda4ca257
#
_entry.id   95b4aae94eab50ab4b62a46fda4ca257
#
_cell.length_a   1.000
_cell.length_b   1.000
_cell.length_c   1.000
_cell.angle_alpha   90.00
_cell.angle_beta   90.00
_cell.angle_gamma   90.00
#
_symmetry.space_group_name_H-M   'P 1'
#
loop_
_entity.id
_entity.type
_entity.pdbx_description
1 polymer ?
#
loop_
_entity_poly.entity_id
_entity_poly.type
_entity_poly.pdbx_seq_one_letter_code
_entity_poly.pdbx_strand_id
1 'polypeptide(L)'
;MDFSFALAMLGGHTDIELNTDVKLRDPVIRYVLDLFDGAPVSIFQVGGIESLQTQFRWGSGWSDTIFGAYIKEFGGSLTVADIDLDHLANSSFMSERLGYDINLELGDAIETISKDYDIYYLDGADGDLGDKQTLEQFKKIENTKSIVLIDDIKSKAVSLTKYLKSKKIKFETHHRFGNGGMITIDMRQI
;
A
#
# COMPACT_ATOMS: atom_id res chain seq x y z
N MET A 1 -2.15 19.50 2.44
CA MET A 1 -1.02 19.05 1.61
C MET A 1 -1.47 19.01 0.15
N ASP A 2 -0.75 19.62 -0.78
CA ASP A 2 -1.13 19.65 -2.19
C ASP A 2 -0.49 18.47 -2.93
N PHE A 3 -1.21 17.37 -3.05
CA PHE A 3 -0.81 16.19 -3.83
C PHE A 3 -1.11 16.34 -5.33
N SER A 4 -1.45 17.55 -5.80
CA SER A 4 -1.71 17.82 -7.22
C SER A 4 -0.53 17.41 -8.11
N PHE A 5 0.69 17.44 -7.55
CA PHE A 5 1.91 16.99 -8.21
C PHE A 5 1.91 15.47 -8.49
N ALA A 6 1.54 14.63 -7.52
CA ALA A 6 1.47 13.18 -7.72
C ALA A 6 0.37 12.82 -8.75
N LEU A 7 -0.76 13.52 -8.72
CA LEU A 7 -1.82 13.37 -9.71
C LEU A 7 -1.43 13.90 -11.09
N ALA A 8 -0.71 15.01 -11.18
CA ALA A 8 -0.20 15.55 -12.43
C ALA A 8 0.89 14.65 -13.03
N MET A 9 1.71 13.99 -12.21
CA MET A 9 2.73 13.05 -12.68
C MET A 9 2.14 11.72 -13.16
N LEU A 10 0.99 11.30 -12.66
CA LEU A 10 0.24 10.16 -13.19
C LEU A 10 -0.30 10.43 -14.62
N GLY A 11 0.19 11.53 -15.22
CA GLY A 11 -0.02 11.95 -16.59
C GLY A 11 -1.33 12.70 -16.76
N GLY A 12 -1.26 13.97 -17.10
CA GLY A 12 -2.31 14.95 -17.39
C GLY A 12 -3.57 14.51 -18.13
N HIS A 13 -4.10 13.36 -17.82
CA HIS A 13 -5.39 12.87 -18.24
C HIS A 13 -6.43 13.25 -17.20
N THR A 14 -6.75 14.55 -17.17
CA THR A 14 -7.92 15.08 -16.47
C THR A 14 -9.23 14.52 -17.02
N ASP A 15 -9.20 13.85 -18.18
CA ASP A 15 -10.38 13.37 -18.90
C ASP A 15 -10.66 11.87 -18.76
N ILE A 16 -9.84 11.13 -18.02
CA ILE A 16 -10.25 9.79 -17.64
C ILE A 16 -11.24 9.99 -16.50
N GLU A 17 -12.51 9.68 -16.71
CA GLU A 17 -13.44 9.36 -15.64
C GLU A 17 -12.73 8.37 -14.73
N LEU A 18 -12.11 8.90 -13.66
CA LEU A 18 -11.44 8.08 -12.66
C LEU A 18 -12.47 7.09 -12.19
N ASN A 19 -12.27 5.84 -12.55
CA ASN A 19 -13.09 4.74 -12.05
C ASN A 19 -13.23 4.94 -10.55
N THR A 20 -14.44 4.81 -10.03
CA THR A 20 -14.77 5.08 -8.63
C THR A 20 -13.87 4.32 -7.65
N ASP A 21 -13.21 3.27 -8.09
CA ASP A 21 -12.32 2.42 -7.29
C ASP A 21 -10.96 3.08 -6.99
N VAL A 22 -10.38 3.81 -7.93
CA VAL A 22 -9.14 4.60 -7.71
C VAL A 22 -9.40 5.74 -6.70
N LYS A 23 -10.62 6.29 -6.68
CA LYS A 23 -10.98 7.41 -5.81
C LYS A 23 -10.96 7.10 -4.31
N LEU A 24 -10.99 5.82 -3.90
CA LEU A 24 -11.02 5.45 -2.47
C LEU A 24 -9.67 4.98 -1.92
N ARG A 25 -8.82 4.36 -2.74
CA ARG A 25 -7.47 3.96 -2.34
C ARG A 25 -6.63 5.20 -2.01
N ASP A 26 -6.53 6.13 -2.95
CA ASP A 26 -5.73 7.35 -2.80
C ASP A 26 -6.10 8.20 -1.59
N PRO A 27 -7.39 8.50 -1.32
CA PRO A 27 -7.76 9.26 -0.12
C PRO A 27 -7.36 8.58 1.19
N VAL A 28 -7.43 7.24 1.28
CA VAL A 28 -7.06 6.51 2.51
C VAL A 28 -5.55 6.54 2.70
N ILE A 29 -4.76 6.29 1.65
CA ILE A 29 -3.30 6.38 1.72
C ILE A 29 -2.88 7.80 2.12
N ARG A 30 -3.47 8.84 1.52
CA ARG A 30 -3.19 10.24 1.85
C ARG A 30 -3.55 10.57 3.29
N TYR A 31 -4.72 10.15 3.74
CA TYR A 31 -5.12 10.32 5.14
C TYR A 31 -4.06 9.76 6.09
N VAL A 32 -3.54 8.56 5.80
CA VAL A 32 -2.49 7.94 6.63
C VAL A 32 -1.17 8.72 6.55
N LEU A 33 -0.77 9.15 5.36
CA LEU A 33 0.44 9.97 5.20
C LEU A 33 0.32 11.33 5.90
N ASP A 34 -0.87 11.94 5.92
CA ASP A 34 -1.14 13.19 6.63
C ASP A 34 -0.96 13.07 8.16
N LEU A 35 -1.11 11.86 8.73
CA LEU A 35 -0.85 11.63 10.16
C LEU A 35 0.62 11.79 10.57
N PHE A 36 1.53 11.87 9.61
CA PHE A 36 2.96 12.10 9.85
C PHE A 36 3.37 13.58 9.68
N ASP A 37 2.43 14.46 9.31
CA ASP A 37 2.62 15.93 9.23
C ASP A 37 3.88 16.36 8.46
N GLY A 38 4.20 15.67 7.35
CA GLY A 38 5.38 15.92 6.53
C GLY A 38 6.71 15.43 7.13
N ALA A 39 6.68 14.60 8.16
CA ALA A 39 7.88 13.95 8.66
C ALA A 39 8.34 12.84 7.70
N PRO A 40 9.67 12.56 7.62
CA PRO A 40 10.17 11.39 6.91
C PRO A 40 9.55 10.10 7.44
N VAL A 41 9.17 9.18 6.55
CA VAL A 41 8.58 7.88 6.92
C VAL A 41 9.26 6.73 6.20
N SER A 42 9.32 5.59 6.87
CA SER A 42 9.73 4.32 6.27
C SER A 42 8.50 3.49 5.93
N ILE A 43 8.41 3.03 4.67
CA ILE A 43 7.23 2.33 4.14
C ILE A 43 7.65 0.99 3.58
N PHE A 44 6.93 -0.07 3.95
CA PHE A 44 7.02 -1.39 3.34
C PHE A 44 5.72 -1.69 2.60
N GLN A 45 5.83 -1.92 1.30
CA GLN A 45 4.71 -2.29 0.45
C GLN A 45 4.86 -3.72 -0.06
N VAL A 46 3.80 -4.50 0.04
CA VAL A 46 3.66 -5.80 -0.62
C VAL A 46 2.89 -5.61 -1.93
N GLY A 47 3.46 -6.10 -3.01
CA GLY A 47 2.93 -5.98 -4.37
C GLY A 47 3.56 -4.81 -5.15
N GLY A 48 4.29 -5.13 -6.22
CA GLY A 48 4.83 -4.19 -7.19
C GLY A 48 3.84 -3.86 -8.32
N ILE A 49 4.24 -3.02 -9.26
CA ILE A 49 3.39 -2.60 -10.39
C ILE A 49 3.22 -3.75 -11.38
N GLU A 50 2.01 -4.30 -11.45
CA GLU A 50 1.67 -5.41 -12.36
C GLU A 50 1.84 -5.01 -13.84
N SER A 51 1.45 -3.80 -14.21
CA SER A 51 1.51 -3.35 -15.60
C SER A 51 1.73 -1.84 -15.73
N LEU A 52 2.61 -1.45 -16.65
CA LEU A 52 2.84 -0.06 -17.02
C LEU A 52 1.77 0.51 -17.98
N GLN A 53 0.84 -0.31 -18.46
CA GLN A 53 -0.24 0.15 -19.30
C GLN A 53 -1.20 1.02 -18.48
N THR A 54 -1.44 2.24 -18.94
CA THR A 54 -2.24 3.24 -18.21
C THR A 54 -3.67 2.81 -17.93
N GLN A 55 -4.21 1.88 -18.70
CA GLN A 55 -5.53 1.30 -18.48
C GLN A 55 -5.61 0.38 -17.26
N PHE A 56 -4.46 -0.09 -16.74
CA PHE A 56 -4.36 -0.95 -15.57
C PHE A 56 -3.82 -0.25 -14.32
N ARG A 57 -3.64 1.08 -14.35
CA ARG A 57 -3.09 1.81 -13.20
C ARG A 57 -3.97 1.87 -11.95
N TRP A 58 -5.20 1.38 -12.03
CA TRP A 58 -6.02 1.08 -10.84
C TRP A 58 -5.78 -0.33 -10.27
N GLY A 59 -4.93 -1.13 -10.94
CA GLY A 59 -4.52 -2.45 -10.52
C GLY A 59 -3.43 -2.42 -9.45
N SER A 60 -2.87 -3.58 -9.22
CA SER A 60 -1.88 -3.83 -8.18
C SER A 60 -0.64 -2.94 -8.31
N GLY A 61 -0.13 -2.48 -7.18
CA GLY A 61 1.19 -1.87 -7.04
C GLY A 61 1.29 -0.38 -7.37
N TRP A 62 0.32 0.26 -8.01
CA TRP A 62 0.40 1.70 -8.31
C TRP A 62 0.41 2.61 -7.07
N SER A 63 0.12 2.07 -5.88
CA SER A 63 0.29 2.73 -4.59
C SER A 63 1.73 3.16 -4.32
N ASP A 64 2.73 2.48 -4.90
CA ASP A 64 4.14 2.83 -4.77
C ASP A 64 4.44 4.23 -5.32
N THR A 65 3.72 4.68 -6.35
CA THR A 65 3.87 6.03 -6.90
C THR A 65 3.38 7.11 -5.94
N ILE A 66 2.36 6.83 -5.12
CA ILE A 66 1.85 7.76 -4.11
C ILE A 66 2.83 7.84 -2.95
N PHE A 67 3.30 6.70 -2.47
CA PHE A 67 4.31 6.62 -1.42
C PHE A 67 5.63 7.24 -1.87
N GLY A 68 6.07 6.94 -3.10
CA GLY A 68 7.27 7.51 -3.68
C GLY A 68 7.22 9.04 -3.81
N ALA A 69 6.06 9.60 -4.20
CA ALA A 69 5.86 11.05 -4.24
C ALA A 69 5.99 11.68 -2.84
N TYR A 70 5.45 11.04 -1.80
CA TYR A 70 5.62 11.50 -0.42
C TYR A 70 7.08 11.48 0.00
N ILE A 71 7.78 10.36 -0.22
CA ILE A 71 9.19 10.21 0.16
C ILE A 71 10.08 11.21 -0.58
N LYS A 72 9.81 11.47 -1.84
CA LYS A 72 10.52 12.48 -2.62
C LYS A 72 10.41 13.88 -2.01
N GLU A 73 9.23 14.23 -1.46
CA GLU A 73 8.97 15.55 -0.90
C GLU A 73 9.47 15.70 0.54
N PHE A 74 9.23 14.68 1.37
CA PHE A 74 9.43 14.76 2.82
C PHE A 74 10.57 13.88 3.33
N GLY A 75 11.13 13.01 2.50
CA GLY A 75 12.16 12.06 2.90
C GLY A 75 11.61 10.77 3.49
N GLY A 76 12.53 9.86 3.80
CA GLY A 76 12.21 8.53 4.31
C GLY A 76 12.69 7.43 3.35
N SER A 77 12.00 6.29 3.35
CA SER A 77 12.32 5.15 2.48
C SER A 77 11.07 4.41 2.05
N LEU A 78 11.08 3.87 0.82
CA LEU A 78 10.07 2.96 0.31
C LEU A 78 10.75 1.64 -0.05
N THR A 79 10.25 0.55 0.51
CA THR A 79 10.62 -0.81 0.11
C THR A 79 9.40 -1.49 -0.50
N VAL A 80 9.55 -2.04 -1.70
CA VAL A 80 8.51 -2.82 -2.39
C VAL A 80 8.98 -4.26 -2.50
N ALA A 81 8.18 -5.18 -1.95
CA ALA A 81 8.42 -6.61 -2.00
C ALA A 81 7.41 -7.28 -2.94
N ASP A 82 7.89 -8.10 -3.85
CA ASP A 82 7.07 -8.92 -4.75
C ASP A 82 7.78 -10.23 -5.07
N ILE A 83 7.00 -11.28 -5.36
CA ILE A 83 7.51 -12.56 -5.87
C ILE A 83 7.79 -12.51 -7.36
N ASP A 84 7.25 -11.53 -8.07
CA ASP A 84 7.36 -11.35 -9.52
C ASP A 84 8.40 -10.28 -9.85
N LEU A 85 9.45 -10.69 -10.57
CA LEU A 85 10.53 -9.80 -10.97
C LEU A 85 10.06 -8.71 -11.95
N ASP A 86 9.08 -9.01 -12.82
CA ASP A 86 8.56 -8.04 -13.78
C ASP A 86 7.79 -6.93 -13.08
N HIS A 87 7.07 -7.24 -11.99
CA HIS A 87 6.41 -6.24 -11.17
C HIS A 87 7.42 -5.31 -10.51
N LEU A 88 8.50 -5.86 -9.96
CA LEU A 88 9.58 -5.06 -9.37
C LEU A 88 10.31 -4.22 -10.42
N ALA A 89 10.53 -4.75 -11.63
CA ALA A 89 11.13 -3.99 -12.73
C ALA A 89 10.24 -2.82 -13.16
N ASN A 90 8.92 -3.01 -13.20
CA ASN A 90 7.96 -1.95 -13.47
C ASN A 90 7.99 -0.86 -12.39
N SER A 91 8.06 -1.24 -11.11
CA SER A 91 8.19 -0.32 -9.98
C SER A 91 9.49 0.47 -10.07
N SER A 92 10.62 -0.18 -10.39
CA SER A 92 11.91 0.47 -10.63
C SER A 92 11.83 1.49 -11.77
N PHE A 93 11.27 1.08 -12.90
CA PHE A 93 11.10 1.99 -14.05
C PHE A 93 10.28 3.23 -13.69
N MET A 94 9.21 3.07 -12.92
CA MET A 94 8.38 4.20 -12.49
C MET A 94 9.09 5.09 -11.47
N SER A 95 9.84 4.51 -10.54
CA SER A 95 10.62 5.28 -9.57
C SER A 95 11.68 6.16 -10.24
N GLU A 96 12.43 5.61 -11.20
CA GLU A 96 13.40 6.37 -11.99
C GLU A 96 12.72 7.51 -12.76
N ARG A 97 11.60 7.21 -13.43
CA ARG A 97 10.84 8.19 -14.21
C ARG A 97 10.27 9.32 -13.37
N LEU A 98 9.83 9.02 -12.16
CA LEU A 98 9.22 10.00 -11.24
C LEU A 98 10.25 10.63 -10.31
N GLY A 99 11.48 10.09 -10.25
CA GLY A 99 12.62 10.63 -9.53
C GLY A 99 12.53 10.48 -8.02
N TYR A 100 12.16 9.30 -7.55
CA TYR A 100 12.26 8.90 -6.15
C TYR A 100 13.05 7.58 -6.02
N ASP A 101 13.71 7.39 -4.89
CA ASP A 101 14.45 6.16 -4.61
C ASP A 101 13.52 5.08 -4.04
N ILE A 102 13.77 3.83 -4.43
CA ILE A 102 12.99 2.66 -4.00
C ILE A 102 13.95 1.49 -3.71
N ASN A 103 13.69 0.78 -2.64
CA ASN A 103 14.32 -0.52 -2.36
C ASN A 103 13.41 -1.62 -2.90
N LEU A 104 13.98 -2.59 -3.60
CA LEU A 104 13.23 -3.71 -4.18
C LEU A 104 13.65 -5.01 -3.50
N GLU A 105 12.67 -5.78 -3.06
CA GLU A 105 12.88 -7.09 -2.43
C GLU A 105 12.14 -8.17 -3.22
N LEU A 106 12.90 -9.04 -3.90
CA LEU A 106 12.36 -10.20 -4.59
C LEU A 106 12.16 -11.35 -3.60
N GLY A 107 10.94 -11.77 -3.39
CA GLY A 107 10.62 -12.89 -2.51
C GLY A 107 9.22 -12.85 -1.92
N ASP A 108 8.87 -13.90 -1.17
CA ASP A 108 7.62 -13.92 -0.41
C ASP A 108 7.67 -12.84 0.69
N ALA A 109 6.68 -11.97 0.70
CA ALA A 109 6.59 -10.90 1.69
C ALA A 109 6.52 -11.44 3.13
N ILE A 110 6.06 -12.68 3.35
CA ILE A 110 6.12 -13.32 4.67
C ILE A 110 7.59 -13.53 5.12
N GLU A 111 8.51 -13.75 4.19
CA GLU A 111 9.92 -13.96 4.50
C GLU A 111 10.70 -12.64 4.57
N THR A 112 10.39 -11.70 3.69
CA THR A 112 11.11 -10.43 3.56
C THR A 112 10.66 -9.37 4.55
N ILE A 113 9.39 -9.39 5.00
CA ILE A 113 8.84 -8.38 5.91
C ILE A 113 9.63 -8.29 7.22
N SER A 114 10.15 -7.10 7.52
CA SER A 114 10.84 -6.79 8.78
C SER A 114 9.97 -5.94 9.70
N LYS A 115 10.46 -5.63 10.93
CA LYS A 115 9.68 -4.93 11.96
C LYS A 115 9.96 -3.42 12.06
N ASP A 116 10.71 -2.85 11.14
CA ASP A 116 11.31 -1.52 11.30
C ASP A 116 10.71 -0.44 10.39
N TYR A 117 9.42 -0.57 10.02
CA TYR A 117 8.75 0.41 9.16
C TYR A 117 7.64 1.16 9.90
N ASP A 118 7.43 2.43 9.53
CA ASP A 118 6.36 3.27 10.07
C ASP A 118 5.00 2.92 9.46
N ILE A 119 5.01 2.51 8.18
CA ILE A 119 3.81 2.11 7.43
C ILE A 119 4.05 0.76 6.76
N TYR A 120 3.06 -0.13 6.87
CA TYR A 120 2.97 -1.34 6.07
C TYR A 120 1.73 -1.26 5.18
N TYR A 121 1.92 -1.47 3.88
CA TYR A 121 0.84 -1.60 2.90
C TYR A 121 0.82 -3.03 2.38
N LEU A 122 -0.23 -3.79 2.74
CA LEU A 122 -0.36 -5.20 2.40
C LEU A 122 -1.36 -5.35 1.25
N ASP A 123 -0.84 -5.52 0.04
CA ASP A 123 -1.60 -5.66 -1.22
C ASP A 123 -1.05 -6.83 -2.05
N GLY A 124 -0.91 -8.00 -1.42
CA GLY A 124 -0.42 -9.22 -2.07
C GLY A 124 -1.50 -9.95 -2.89
N ALA A 125 -1.40 -11.27 -2.97
CA ALA A 125 -2.31 -12.13 -3.73
C ALA A 125 -3.78 -11.99 -3.30
N ASP A 126 -4.68 -12.31 -4.22
CA ASP A 126 -6.13 -12.33 -3.98
C ASP A 126 -6.67 -13.70 -3.56
N GLY A 127 -7.92 -13.70 -3.07
CA GLY A 127 -8.67 -14.92 -2.73
C GLY A 127 -8.16 -15.61 -1.46
N ASP A 128 -8.41 -16.91 -1.36
CA ASP A 128 -8.09 -17.71 -0.17
C ASP A 128 -6.59 -17.71 0.18
N LEU A 129 -5.73 -17.64 -0.82
CA LEU A 129 -4.29 -17.54 -0.62
C LEU A 129 -3.93 -16.18 -0.03
N GLY A 130 -4.43 -15.11 -0.63
CA GLY A 130 -4.18 -13.74 -0.16
C GLY A 130 -4.69 -13.51 1.26
N ASP A 131 -5.88 -14.04 1.59
CA ASP A 131 -6.45 -13.93 2.94
C ASP A 131 -5.55 -14.59 4.00
N LYS A 132 -4.97 -15.76 3.70
CA LYS A 132 -4.02 -16.45 4.59
C LYS A 132 -2.70 -15.69 4.71
N GLN A 133 -2.14 -15.27 3.57
CA GLN A 133 -0.86 -14.54 3.54
C GLN A 133 -0.96 -13.22 4.29
N THR A 134 -2.01 -12.43 4.08
CA THR A 134 -2.23 -11.16 4.78
C THR A 134 -2.30 -11.35 6.30
N LEU A 135 -2.97 -12.41 6.78
CA LEU A 135 -2.99 -12.71 8.21
C LEU A 135 -1.60 -13.07 8.75
N GLU A 136 -0.82 -13.89 8.02
CA GLU A 136 0.53 -14.28 8.45
C GLU A 136 1.51 -13.09 8.39
N GLN A 137 1.43 -12.23 7.38
CA GLN A 137 2.18 -10.98 7.30
C GLN A 137 1.86 -10.08 8.50
N PHE A 138 0.57 -9.88 8.80
CA PHE A 138 0.16 -9.07 9.95
C PHE A 138 0.70 -9.61 11.27
N LYS A 139 0.65 -10.92 11.52
CA LYS A 139 1.19 -11.54 12.74
C LYS A 139 2.68 -11.28 12.95
N LYS A 140 3.44 -11.13 11.88
CA LYS A 140 4.88 -10.79 11.99
C LYS A 140 5.12 -9.38 12.50
N ILE A 141 4.19 -8.47 12.22
CA ILE A 141 4.31 -7.04 12.52
C ILE A 141 3.35 -6.56 13.62
N GLU A 142 2.50 -7.41 14.19
CA GLU A 142 1.45 -7.02 15.15
C GLU A 142 1.96 -6.35 16.43
N ASN A 143 3.25 -6.45 16.74
CA ASN A 143 3.88 -5.82 17.90
C ASN A 143 4.73 -4.59 17.55
N THR A 144 4.61 -4.07 16.34
CA THR A 144 5.30 -2.85 15.91
C THR A 144 4.55 -1.59 16.35
N LYS A 145 5.19 -0.43 16.23
CA LYS A 145 4.56 0.88 16.43
C LYS A 145 4.27 1.56 15.09
N SER A 146 3.62 0.86 14.20
CA SER A 146 3.37 1.26 12.81
C SER A 146 1.88 1.44 12.51
N ILE A 147 1.60 1.99 11.33
CA ILE A 147 0.26 1.95 10.74
C ILE A 147 0.26 0.85 9.67
N VAL A 148 -0.76 0.00 9.69
CA VAL A 148 -0.94 -1.07 8.71
C VAL A 148 -2.15 -0.76 7.84
N LEU A 149 -1.95 -0.73 6.53
CA LEU A 149 -2.97 -0.59 5.51
C LEU A 149 -3.14 -1.94 4.79
N ILE A 150 -4.37 -2.38 4.60
CA ILE A 150 -4.68 -3.61 3.84
C ILE A 150 -5.70 -3.25 2.78
N ASP A 151 -5.39 -3.56 1.52
CA ASP A 151 -6.32 -3.40 0.40
C ASP A 151 -7.22 -4.63 0.22
N ASP A 152 -8.31 -4.47 -0.51
CA ASP A 152 -9.25 -5.52 -0.89
C ASP A 152 -9.75 -6.41 0.26
N ILE A 153 -10.42 -5.80 1.23
CA ILE A 153 -10.91 -6.45 2.48
C ILE A 153 -11.60 -7.78 2.23
N LYS A 154 -12.44 -7.88 1.19
CA LYS A 154 -13.26 -9.06 0.94
C LYS A 154 -12.47 -10.23 0.39
N SER A 155 -11.36 -9.98 -0.30
CA SER A 155 -10.51 -11.02 -0.87
C SER A 155 -9.28 -11.32 -0.02
N LYS A 156 -8.79 -10.36 0.77
CA LYS A 156 -7.49 -10.46 1.45
C LYS A 156 -7.54 -10.35 2.97
N ALA A 157 -8.65 -9.96 3.59
CA ALA A 157 -8.66 -9.64 5.02
C ALA A 157 -9.82 -10.22 5.82
N VAL A 158 -10.46 -11.28 5.36
CA VAL A 158 -11.58 -11.95 6.08
C VAL A 158 -11.06 -12.61 7.37
N SER A 159 -9.99 -13.39 7.27
CA SER A 159 -9.36 -14.06 8.40
C SER A 159 -8.70 -13.06 9.34
N LEU A 160 -8.02 -12.05 8.79
CA LEU A 160 -7.43 -10.98 9.58
C LEU A 160 -8.49 -10.21 10.38
N THR A 161 -9.63 -9.86 9.78
CA THR A 161 -10.71 -9.16 10.47
C THR A 161 -11.25 -9.97 11.67
N LYS A 162 -11.39 -11.29 11.53
CA LYS A 162 -11.77 -12.18 12.63
C LYS A 162 -10.70 -12.19 13.71
N TYR A 163 -9.43 -12.26 13.33
CA TYR A 163 -8.29 -12.22 14.25
C TYR A 163 -8.24 -10.92 15.05
N LEU A 164 -8.32 -9.76 14.38
CA LEU A 164 -8.33 -8.45 15.03
C LEU A 164 -9.45 -8.32 16.06
N LYS A 165 -10.67 -8.75 15.71
CA LYS A 165 -11.82 -8.78 16.64
C LYS A 165 -11.55 -9.68 17.86
N SER A 166 -10.97 -10.86 17.65
CA SER A 166 -10.66 -11.81 18.73
C SER A 166 -9.61 -11.26 19.71
N LYS A 167 -8.67 -10.47 19.20
CA LYS A 167 -7.61 -9.80 19.97
C LYS A 167 -8.04 -8.43 20.52
N LYS A 168 -9.25 -7.95 20.18
CA LYS A 168 -9.76 -6.61 20.52
C LYS A 168 -8.86 -5.47 19.99
N ILE A 169 -8.19 -5.71 18.88
CA ILE A 169 -7.41 -4.70 18.18
C ILE A 169 -8.38 -3.80 17.41
N LYS A 170 -8.26 -2.48 17.59
CA LYS A 170 -9.08 -1.50 16.87
C LYS A 170 -8.59 -1.36 15.44
N PHE A 171 -9.52 -1.23 14.52
CA PHE A 171 -9.26 -0.97 13.12
C PHE A 171 -10.39 -0.16 12.50
N GLU A 172 -10.09 0.60 11.47
CA GLU A 172 -11.05 1.32 10.65
C GLU A 172 -11.25 0.61 9.32
N THR A 173 -12.45 0.67 8.79
CA THR A 173 -12.82 0.06 7.52
C THR A 173 -13.30 1.13 6.57
N HIS A 174 -12.65 1.27 5.44
CA HIS A 174 -12.99 2.21 4.37
C HIS A 174 -13.62 1.42 3.22
N HIS A 175 -14.93 1.56 3.04
CA HIS A 175 -15.68 0.79 2.05
C HIS A 175 -15.61 1.45 0.67
N ARG A 176 -15.46 0.61 -0.38
CA ARG A 176 -15.63 0.97 -1.78
C ARG A 176 -16.96 0.45 -2.32
N PHE A 177 -17.44 1.06 -3.41
CA PHE A 177 -18.47 0.43 -4.23
C PHE A 177 -17.89 -0.84 -4.87
N GLY A 178 -18.61 -1.96 -4.81
CA GLY A 178 -18.15 -3.24 -5.32
C GLY A 178 -17.53 -4.15 -4.26
N ASN A 179 -16.49 -4.89 -4.62
CA ASN A 179 -15.89 -5.92 -3.78
C ASN A 179 -14.68 -5.44 -2.95
N GLY A 180 -14.22 -4.24 -3.17
CA GLY A 180 -13.04 -3.69 -2.53
C GLY A 180 -13.34 -2.87 -1.27
N GLY A 181 -12.29 -2.49 -0.59
CA GLY A 181 -12.24 -1.63 0.59
C GLY A 181 -10.88 -1.74 1.23
N MET A 182 -10.54 -0.83 2.14
CA MET A 182 -9.28 -0.85 2.86
C MET A 182 -9.52 -0.97 4.36
N ILE A 183 -8.58 -1.60 5.05
CA ILE A 183 -8.48 -1.57 6.51
C ILE A 183 -7.27 -0.71 6.89
N THR A 184 -7.46 0.14 7.89
CA THR A 184 -6.38 0.87 8.56
C THR A 184 -6.30 0.42 10.02
N ILE A 185 -5.09 0.05 10.47
CA ILE A 185 -4.81 -0.35 11.84
C ILE A 185 -3.68 0.55 12.36
N ASP A 186 -3.97 1.41 13.32
CA ASP A 186 -2.95 2.24 13.97
C ASP A 186 -2.40 1.53 15.22
N MET A 187 -1.28 0.82 15.04
CA MET A 187 -0.61 0.06 16.09
C MET A 187 0.16 0.96 17.07
N ARG A 188 0.32 2.25 16.78
CA ARG A 188 0.98 3.23 17.65
C ARG A 188 0.14 3.52 18.90
N GLN A 189 -1.16 3.19 18.85
CA GLN A 189 -2.14 3.45 19.91
C GLN A 189 -2.45 2.22 20.79
N ILE A 190 -1.78 1.10 20.55
CA ILE A 190 -2.03 -0.17 21.25
C ILE A 190 -1.01 -0.42 22.37
#